data_48af623aa38a68ce53aed5ff845a271b
#
_entry.id   48af623aa38a68ce53aed5ff845a271b
#
_cell.length_a   1.000
_cell.length_b   1.000
_cell.length_c   1.000
_cell.angle_alpha   90.00
_cell.angle_beta   90.00
_cell.angle_gamma   90.00
#
_symmetry.space_group_name_H-M   'P 1'
#
loop_
_entity.id
_entity.type
_entity.pdbx_description
1 polymer ?
#
loop_
_entity_poly.entity_id
_entity_poly.type
_entity_poly.pdbx_seq_one_letter_code
_entity_poly.pdbx_strand_id
1 'polypeptide(L)'
;MKSGIIDSSQIKIIMHNTSINTFYDQLVDDKVLEPNNFLGHFDIFQWQDVRKDLSACENLQRKQFYKISILDGQATYHSNDNILQISGKNIVFTDPKTRFSFSTTDPDFNAEYCIFTEGFLRGTNKLSFNNWPVFKDADIYVKSLSDKAHQDLLNILNEIKTEYQSTYPFKEQLILNKVFDLIHYTQKLDFDSDIEIKPSESLDELFFNTLENEFSKITITAPLTDKSPSYFAKLLHTTVGRLNVTIKRITGKTTQDLIHERIVVEANIMLRHSSYPIKEIAWCLDFQETSHFINFYKKNTGFTPLTYRNK
;
A
#
# COMPACT_ATOMS: atom_id res chain seq x y z
N MET A 1 -10.77 -49.41 30.03
CA MET A 1 -11.40 -48.57 29.03
C MET A 1 -11.73 -47.23 29.67
N LYS A 2 -10.93 -46.22 29.45
CA LYS A 2 -11.22 -44.83 29.79
C LYS A 2 -11.08 -44.02 28.52
N SER A 3 -12.20 -43.60 27.98
CA SER A 3 -12.31 -42.69 26.84
C SER A 3 -11.85 -41.31 27.26
N GLY A 4 -10.72 -40.84 26.74
CA GLY A 4 -10.27 -39.47 26.88
C GLY A 4 -11.11 -38.59 25.97
N ILE A 5 -11.94 -37.76 26.57
CA ILE A 5 -12.61 -36.64 25.87
C ILE A 5 -11.55 -35.59 25.66
N ILE A 6 -11.22 -35.33 24.40
CA ILE A 6 -10.38 -34.19 24.02
C ILE A 6 -11.24 -32.94 24.15
N ASP A 7 -10.88 -32.10 25.11
CA ASP A 7 -11.49 -30.79 25.34
C ASP A 7 -11.21 -29.85 24.16
N SER A 8 -12.29 -29.51 23.45
CA SER A 8 -12.29 -28.69 22.26
C SER A 8 -12.12 -27.17 22.51
N SER A 9 -11.76 -26.76 23.73
CA SER A 9 -11.75 -25.34 24.15
C SER A 9 -10.38 -24.63 24.10
N GLN A 10 -9.33 -25.22 23.53
CA GLN A 10 -8.00 -24.60 23.46
C GLN A 10 -7.32 -24.60 22.11
N ILE A 11 -8.05 -24.46 21.03
CA ILE A 11 -7.40 -24.00 19.78
C ILE A 11 -7.45 -22.47 19.77
N LYS A 12 -6.56 -21.84 20.52
CA LYS A 12 -6.18 -20.46 20.29
C LYS A 12 -5.48 -20.42 18.93
N ILE A 13 -6.20 -20.05 17.87
CA ILE A 13 -5.59 -19.69 16.60
C ILE A 13 -4.78 -18.41 16.89
N ILE A 14 -3.50 -18.58 17.18
CA ILE A 14 -2.56 -17.46 17.26
C ILE A 14 -2.42 -16.96 15.83
N MET A 15 -3.07 -15.82 15.55
CA MET A 15 -2.95 -15.15 14.26
C MET A 15 -1.56 -14.54 14.17
N HIS A 16 -0.61 -15.25 13.57
CA HIS A 16 0.71 -14.72 13.29
C HIS A 16 0.63 -13.79 12.08
N ASN A 17 0.83 -12.50 12.30
CA ASN A 17 1.08 -11.53 11.25
C ASN A 17 2.61 -11.33 11.17
N THR A 18 3.20 -11.58 10.00
CA THR A 18 4.63 -11.33 9.78
C THR A 18 4.83 -9.84 9.53
N SER A 19 5.44 -9.16 10.50
CA SER A 19 5.92 -7.78 10.30
C SER A 19 7.16 -7.77 9.38
N ILE A 20 7.56 -6.61 8.90
CA ILE A 20 8.81 -6.45 8.14
C ILE A 20 10.01 -6.91 8.96
N ASN A 21 10.11 -6.54 10.23
CA ASN A 21 11.20 -6.98 11.10
C ASN A 21 11.27 -8.51 11.21
N THR A 22 10.12 -9.14 11.45
CA THR A 22 10.03 -10.61 11.50
C THR A 22 10.44 -11.28 10.18
N PHE A 23 10.12 -10.64 9.03
CA PHE A 23 10.54 -11.13 7.72
C PHE A 23 12.07 -11.14 7.58
N TYR A 24 12.74 -10.04 8.00
CA TYR A 24 14.22 -9.97 7.96
C TYR A 24 14.85 -10.97 8.91
N ASP A 25 14.35 -11.07 10.14
CA ASP A 25 14.88 -11.98 11.15
C ASP A 25 14.81 -13.44 10.71
N GLN A 26 13.78 -13.81 9.95
CA GLN A 26 13.53 -15.19 9.56
C GLN A 26 14.14 -15.60 8.21
N LEU A 27 14.20 -14.68 7.25
CA LEU A 27 14.43 -15.03 5.84
C LEU A 27 15.68 -14.40 5.21
N VAL A 28 16.30 -13.42 5.86
CA VAL A 28 17.45 -12.72 5.26
C VAL A 28 18.66 -12.83 6.17
N ASP A 29 19.79 -13.35 5.65
CA ASP A 29 21.04 -13.41 6.40
C ASP A 29 21.72 -12.05 6.44
N ASP A 30 22.16 -11.63 7.64
CA ASP A 30 23.03 -10.46 7.90
C ASP A 30 22.57 -9.10 7.33
N LYS A 31 21.37 -9.01 6.79
CA LYS A 31 20.81 -7.75 6.30
C LYS A 31 20.17 -7.01 7.47
N VAL A 32 20.90 -6.08 8.04
CA VAL A 32 20.31 -5.10 8.98
C VAL A 32 19.33 -4.25 8.21
N LEU A 33 18.11 -4.09 8.76
CA LEU A 33 17.17 -3.07 8.31
C LEU A 33 17.86 -1.72 8.38
N GLU A 34 18.49 -1.30 7.29
CA GLU A 34 18.98 0.07 7.20
C GLU A 34 17.77 0.99 7.13
N PRO A 35 17.70 2.03 7.96
CA PRO A 35 16.68 3.04 7.83
C PRO A 35 16.91 3.77 6.51
N ASN A 36 16.25 3.29 5.45
CA ASN A 36 16.13 4.07 4.23
C ASN A 36 15.25 5.28 4.58
N ASN A 37 15.63 6.45 4.09
CA ASN A 37 14.89 7.70 4.28
C ASN A 37 13.55 7.73 3.52
N PHE A 38 12.99 6.55 3.17
CA PHE A 38 11.75 6.41 2.45
C PHE A 38 10.54 6.62 3.37
N LEU A 39 9.50 7.22 2.85
CA LEU A 39 8.18 7.24 3.47
C LEU A 39 7.63 5.80 3.48
N GLY A 40 7.87 5.06 4.55
CA GLY A 40 7.55 3.64 4.64
C GLY A 40 8.77 2.76 4.35
N HIS A 41 8.54 1.58 3.80
CA HIS A 41 9.60 0.61 3.52
C HIS A 41 9.53 0.12 2.09
N PHE A 42 10.68 0.01 1.46
CA PHE A 42 10.90 -0.66 0.17
C PHE A 42 12.23 -1.41 0.22
N ASP A 43 12.27 -2.64 -0.27
CA ASP A 43 13.51 -3.38 -0.49
C ASP A 43 13.38 -4.35 -1.68
N ILE A 44 14.53 -4.82 -2.20
CA ILE A 44 14.63 -5.70 -3.36
C ILE A 44 15.59 -6.85 -3.07
N PHE A 45 15.23 -8.06 -3.48
CA PHE A 45 15.95 -9.29 -3.16
C PHE A 45 16.11 -10.19 -4.38
N GLN A 46 17.16 -10.99 -4.37
CA GLN A 46 17.34 -12.15 -5.23
C GLN A 46 17.16 -13.43 -4.42
N TRP A 47 16.80 -14.52 -5.07
CA TRP A 47 16.59 -15.82 -4.41
C TRP A 47 17.78 -16.27 -3.58
N GLN A 48 18.99 -16.00 -4.05
CA GLN A 48 20.23 -16.32 -3.35
C GLN A 48 20.43 -15.56 -2.02
N ASP A 49 19.73 -14.42 -1.84
CA ASP A 49 19.80 -13.60 -0.63
C ASP A 49 18.89 -14.15 0.48
N VAL A 50 18.08 -15.18 0.18
CA VAL A 50 17.11 -15.76 1.10
C VAL A 50 17.74 -17.00 1.76
N ARG A 51 17.52 -17.15 3.07
CA ARG A 51 17.93 -18.35 3.80
C ARG A 51 17.33 -19.59 3.15
N LYS A 52 18.14 -20.65 3.08
CA LYS A 52 17.71 -21.96 2.53
C LYS A 52 16.66 -22.64 3.40
N ASP A 53 16.56 -22.28 4.68
CA ASP A 53 15.50 -22.75 5.57
C ASP A 53 14.23 -21.94 5.34
N LEU A 54 13.34 -22.48 4.54
CA LEU A 54 12.04 -21.87 4.20
C LEU A 54 10.93 -22.25 5.18
N SER A 55 11.22 -22.93 6.29
CA SER A 55 10.20 -23.37 7.26
C SER A 55 9.29 -22.22 7.75
N ALA A 56 9.85 -21.01 7.83
CA ALA A 56 9.07 -19.81 8.14
C ALA A 56 8.06 -19.42 7.04
N CYS A 57 8.29 -19.83 5.79
CA CYS A 57 7.38 -19.58 4.66
C CYS A 57 6.26 -20.62 4.54
N GLU A 58 6.42 -21.81 5.14
CA GLU A 58 5.46 -22.92 5.04
C GLU A 58 4.20 -22.70 5.88
N ASN A 59 4.24 -21.76 6.82
CA ASN A 59 3.08 -21.41 7.63
C ASN A 59 2.16 -20.40 6.92
N LEU A 60 0.86 -20.70 6.89
CA LEU A 60 -0.15 -19.82 6.35
C LEU A 60 -0.28 -18.55 7.21
N GLN A 61 0.24 -17.42 6.74
CA GLN A 61 0.29 -16.17 7.50
C GLN A 61 0.07 -14.94 6.62
N ARG A 62 -0.41 -13.84 7.21
CA ARG A 62 -0.45 -12.53 6.57
C ARG A 62 0.91 -11.85 6.70
N LYS A 63 1.36 -11.25 5.60
CA LYS A 63 2.56 -10.41 5.59
C LYS A 63 2.13 -8.94 5.52
N GLN A 64 2.71 -8.09 6.37
CA GLN A 64 2.32 -6.67 6.46
C GLN A 64 2.94 -5.80 5.36
N PHE A 65 3.13 -6.37 4.17
CA PHE A 65 3.72 -5.70 3.02
C PHE A 65 3.20 -6.30 1.71
N TYR A 66 3.27 -5.51 0.66
CA TYR A 66 3.08 -5.96 -0.72
C TYR A 66 4.35 -6.66 -1.19
N LYS A 67 4.20 -7.67 -2.03
CA LYS A 67 5.33 -8.34 -2.67
C LYS A 67 5.04 -8.57 -4.14
N ILE A 68 5.99 -8.24 -5.00
CA ILE A 68 5.99 -8.56 -6.44
C ILE A 68 7.18 -9.47 -6.68
N SER A 69 6.94 -10.68 -7.19
CA SER A 69 7.98 -11.68 -7.46
C SER A 69 7.96 -12.08 -8.91
N ILE A 70 9.11 -12.00 -9.57
CA ILE A 70 9.35 -12.59 -10.89
C ILE A 70 10.15 -13.87 -10.64
N LEU A 71 9.64 -15.00 -11.08
CA LEU A 71 10.21 -16.30 -10.76
C LEU A 71 10.29 -17.21 -11.98
N ASP A 72 11.22 -18.16 -11.91
CA ASP A 72 11.38 -19.26 -12.87
C ASP A 72 11.63 -20.54 -12.08
N GLY A 73 10.90 -21.62 -12.39
CA GLY A 73 10.95 -22.90 -11.72
C GLY A 73 9.61 -23.35 -11.16
N GLN A 74 9.64 -24.38 -10.29
CA GLN A 74 8.44 -24.97 -9.70
C GLN A 74 8.28 -24.51 -8.24
N ALA A 75 7.07 -24.07 -7.89
CA ALA A 75 6.74 -23.73 -6.52
C ALA A 75 5.25 -23.94 -6.22
N THR A 76 4.93 -24.04 -4.94
CA THR A 76 3.55 -24.18 -4.47
C THR A 76 3.24 -23.02 -3.52
N TYR A 77 2.13 -22.34 -3.80
CA TYR A 77 1.51 -21.38 -2.90
C TYR A 77 0.22 -21.98 -2.33
N HIS A 78 0.03 -21.86 -1.05
CA HIS A 78 -1.25 -22.15 -0.41
C HIS A 78 -1.86 -20.83 0.05
N SER A 79 -3.09 -20.56 -0.33
CA SER A 79 -3.85 -19.36 0.02
C SER A 79 -5.23 -19.79 0.48
N ASN A 80 -5.64 -19.43 1.70
CA ASN A 80 -6.94 -19.77 2.28
C ASN A 80 -7.37 -21.23 1.94
N ASP A 81 -8.22 -21.40 0.90
CA ASP A 81 -8.75 -22.69 0.47
C ASP A 81 -8.15 -23.17 -0.87
N ASN A 82 -7.19 -22.42 -1.43
CA ASN A 82 -6.62 -22.69 -2.75
C ASN A 82 -5.15 -23.16 -2.65
N ILE A 83 -4.81 -24.13 -3.49
CA ILE A 83 -3.42 -24.55 -3.74
C ILE A 83 -3.08 -24.19 -5.17
N LEU A 84 -2.10 -23.30 -5.32
CA LEU A 84 -1.61 -22.84 -6.60
C LEU A 84 -0.25 -23.48 -6.87
N GLN A 85 -0.21 -24.44 -7.79
CA GLN A 85 1.04 -24.99 -8.31
C GLN A 85 1.47 -24.18 -9.52
N ILE A 86 2.67 -23.62 -9.46
CA ILE A 86 3.25 -22.82 -10.53
C ILE A 86 4.48 -23.52 -11.09
N SER A 87 4.70 -23.35 -12.38
CA SER A 87 5.84 -23.94 -13.10
C SER A 87 6.34 -22.98 -14.17
N GLY A 88 7.66 -22.93 -14.37
CA GLY A 88 8.31 -22.04 -15.32
C GLY A 88 8.22 -20.56 -14.94
N LYS A 89 8.22 -19.68 -15.93
CA LYS A 89 8.30 -18.25 -15.77
C LYS A 89 6.97 -17.64 -15.38
N ASN A 90 6.92 -17.00 -14.21
CA ASN A 90 5.71 -16.39 -13.68
C ASN A 90 6.03 -15.06 -12.99
N ILE A 91 5.01 -14.17 -12.91
CA ILE A 91 5.00 -13.05 -11.98
C ILE A 91 3.89 -13.27 -10.96
N VAL A 92 4.20 -13.01 -9.70
CA VAL A 92 3.29 -13.22 -8.56
C VAL A 92 3.17 -11.95 -7.76
N PHE A 93 1.93 -11.55 -7.46
CA PHE A 93 1.61 -10.43 -6.59
C PHE A 93 0.91 -10.93 -5.33
N THR A 94 1.33 -10.42 -4.19
CA THR A 94 0.65 -10.64 -2.90
C THR A 94 0.49 -9.33 -2.16
N ASP A 95 -0.60 -9.18 -1.44
CA ASP A 95 -0.95 -7.99 -0.66
C ASP A 95 -0.99 -8.29 0.85
N PRO A 96 -1.04 -7.26 1.72
CA PRO A 96 -1.12 -7.45 3.18
C PRO A 96 -2.41 -8.12 3.67
N LYS A 97 -3.43 -8.28 2.84
CA LYS A 97 -4.71 -8.89 3.22
C LYS A 97 -4.71 -10.40 2.99
N THR A 98 -3.89 -10.85 2.04
CA THR A 98 -3.79 -12.25 1.64
C THR A 98 -3.00 -13.05 2.67
N ARG A 99 -3.56 -14.20 3.09
CA ARG A 99 -2.82 -15.22 3.83
C ARG A 99 -2.26 -16.21 2.85
N PHE A 100 -0.97 -16.46 2.95
CA PHE A 100 -0.36 -17.48 2.11
C PHE A 100 0.85 -18.14 2.77
N SER A 101 1.13 -19.35 2.32
CA SER A 101 2.42 -20.00 2.52
C SER A 101 3.06 -20.28 1.15
N PHE A 102 4.37 -20.51 1.17
CA PHE A 102 5.18 -20.75 -0.02
C PHE A 102 6.15 -21.90 0.25
N SER A 103 6.27 -22.80 -0.71
CA SER A 103 7.27 -23.86 -0.69
C SER A 103 7.78 -24.14 -2.10
N THR A 104 9.03 -24.56 -2.19
CA THR A 104 9.64 -25.13 -3.39
C THR A 104 10.63 -26.24 -3.03
N THR A 105 10.64 -27.30 -3.83
CA THR A 105 11.62 -28.37 -3.79
C THR A 105 12.46 -28.41 -5.07
N ASP A 106 12.24 -27.44 -5.96
CA ASP A 106 12.96 -27.33 -7.23
C ASP A 106 14.37 -26.77 -6.98
N PRO A 107 15.42 -27.53 -7.28
CA PRO A 107 16.80 -27.06 -7.08
C PRO A 107 17.21 -25.94 -8.03
N ASP A 108 16.52 -25.82 -9.17
CA ASP A 108 16.78 -24.81 -10.18
C ASP A 108 15.85 -23.57 -10.03
N PHE A 109 15.02 -23.55 -8.96
CA PHE A 109 14.14 -22.42 -8.69
C PHE A 109 14.92 -21.13 -8.51
N ASN A 110 14.50 -20.09 -9.22
CA ASN A 110 15.05 -18.75 -9.10
C ASN A 110 13.92 -17.70 -8.99
N ALA A 111 14.19 -16.63 -8.26
CA ALA A 111 13.25 -15.53 -8.12
C ALA A 111 13.98 -14.22 -7.84
N GLU A 112 13.47 -13.14 -8.41
CA GLU A 112 13.79 -11.78 -8.00
C GLU A 112 12.50 -11.09 -7.56
N TYR A 113 12.54 -10.34 -6.45
CA TYR A 113 11.33 -9.74 -5.92
C TYR A 113 11.59 -8.46 -5.15
N CYS A 114 10.59 -7.60 -5.10
CA CYS A 114 10.58 -6.46 -4.21
C CYS A 114 9.44 -6.56 -3.19
N ILE A 115 9.67 -5.95 -2.03
CA ILE A 115 8.67 -5.79 -0.98
C ILE A 115 8.50 -4.31 -0.65
N PHE A 116 7.29 -3.90 -0.34
CA PHE A 116 7.02 -2.51 0.07
C PHE A 116 5.77 -2.39 0.94
N THR A 117 5.76 -1.38 1.78
CA THR A 117 4.61 -1.10 2.64
C THR A 117 3.64 -0.12 1.99
N GLU A 118 2.45 -0.02 2.56
CA GLU A 118 1.48 1.02 2.19
C GLU A 118 2.06 2.43 2.36
N GLY A 119 2.95 2.63 3.35
CA GLY A 119 3.63 3.91 3.56
C GLY A 119 4.47 4.36 2.37
N PHE A 120 5.15 3.43 1.69
CA PHE A 120 5.92 3.71 0.47
C PHE A 120 5.03 4.18 -0.69
N LEU A 121 3.79 3.71 -0.73
CA LEU A 121 2.81 4.07 -1.76
C LEU A 121 2.11 5.41 -1.49
N ARG A 122 2.13 5.93 -0.26
CA ARG A 122 1.43 7.17 0.15
C ARG A 122 1.99 8.44 -0.47
N GLY A 123 3.17 8.41 -1.08
CA GLY A 123 3.72 9.52 -1.86
C GLY A 123 2.94 9.83 -3.13
N THR A 124 2.00 8.97 -3.50
CA THR A 124 1.12 9.16 -4.65
C THR A 124 -0.30 9.37 -4.16
N ASN A 125 -0.85 10.54 -4.41
CA ASN A 125 -2.27 10.86 -4.20
C ASN A 125 -3.22 10.05 -5.10
N LYS A 126 -2.79 8.93 -5.63
CA LYS A 126 -3.53 8.23 -6.67
C LYS A 126 -3.66 6.77 -6.31
N LEU A 127 -4.92 6.37 -6.21
CA LEU A 127 -5.41 5.01 -6.33
C LEU A 127 -5.29 4.15 -5.07
N SER A 128 -6.45 3.79 -4.59
CA SER A 128 -6.58 2.60 -3.75
C SER A 128 -6.04 1.41 -4.52
N PHE A 129 -4.86 0.90 -4.14
CA PHE A 129 -4.25 -0.31 -4.71
C PHE A 129 -5.19 -1.52 -4.70
N ASN A 130 -6.23 -1.46 -3.86
CA ASN A 130 -7.26 -2.49 -3.80
C ASN A 130 -8.13 -2.57 -5.06
N ASN A 131 -8.10 -1.56 -5.93
CA ASN A 131 -8.85 -1.55 -7.19
C ASN A 131 -8.03 -2.04 -8.38
N TRP A 132 -6.74 -2.26 -8.18
CA TRP A 132 -5.90 -2.80 -9.25
C TRP A 132 -6.18 -4.29 -9.44
N PRO A 133 -6.39 -4.76 -10.67
CA PRO A 133 -6.69 -6.15 -10.95
C PRO A 133 -5.76 -7.16 -10.26
N VAL A 134 -4.46 -6.83 -10.18
CA VAL A 134 -3.44 -7.67 -9.53
C VAL A 134 -3.55 -7.73 -8.00
N PHE A 135 -4.40 -6.90 -7.35
CA PHE A 135 -4.63 -6.85 -5.89
C PHE A 135 -6.12 -6.88 -5.51
N LYS A 136 -7.02 -7.03 -6.51
CA LYS A 136 -8.46 -6.82 -6.30
C LYS A 136 -9.13 -7.86 -5.42
N ASP A 137 -8.75 -9.12 -5.57
CA ASP A 137 -9.52 -10.25 -5.04
C ASP A 137 -9.04 -10.74 -3.67
N ALA A 138 -8.09 -10.03 -3.02
CA ALA A 138 -7.47 -10.42 -1.76
C ALA A 138 -6.94 -11.87 -1.78
N ASP A 139 -6.46 -12.31 -2.94
CA ASP A 139 -5.85 -13.61 -3.19
C ASP A 139 -4.49 -13.41 -3.89
N ILE A 140 -3.77 -14.49 -4.11
CA ILE A 140 -2.51 -14.46 -4.83
C ILE A 140 -2.80 -14.32 -6.32
N TYR A 141 -2.33 -13.24 -6.93
CA TYR A 141 -2.36 -13.10 -8.37
C TYR A 141 -1.13 -13.76 -8.99
N VAL A 142 -1.34 -14.66 -9.95
CA VAL A 142 -0.27 -15.34 -10.68
C VAL A 142 -0.52 -15.19 -12.18
N LYS A 143 0.52 -14.81 -12.92
CA LYS A 143 0.51 -14.74 -14.37
C LYS A 143 1.70 -15.47 -14.95
N SER A 144 1.45 -16.46 -15.80
CA SER A 144 2.51 -17.10 -16.58
C SER A 144 3.02 -16.18 -17.68
N LEU A 145 4.32 -16.18 -17.88
CA LEU A 145 5.04 -15.25 -18.74
C LEU A 145 5.66 -15.97 -19.93
N SER A 146 5.64 -15.31 -21.09
CA SER A 146 6.53 -15.67 -22.20
C SER A 146 7.98 -15.30 -21.86
N ASP A 147 8.95 -15.87 -22.57
CA ASP A 147 10.38 -15.54 -22.39
C ASP A 147 10.63 -14.04 -22.53
N LYS A 148 9.97 -13.40 -23.49
CA LYS A 148 10.08 -11.96 -23.72
C LYS A 148 9.50 -11.17 -22.53
N ALA A 149 8.29 -11.49 -22.08
CA ALA A 149 7.65 -10.78 -20.99
C ALA A 149 8.44 -10.95 -19.68
N HIS A 150 8.98 -12.13 -19.43
CA HIS A 150 9.85 -12.39 -18.28
C HIS A 150 11.10 -11.53 -18.32
N GLN A 151 11.78 -11.45 -19.48
CA GLN A 151 12.98 -10.63 -19.63
C GLN A 151 12.67 -9.14 -19.50
N ASP A 152 11.58 -8.65 -20.07
CA ASP A 152 11.17 -7.24 -19.99
C ASP A 152 10.90 -6.85 -18.52
N LEU A 153 10.22 -7.70 -17.75
CA LEU A 153 9.95 -7.47 -16.34
C LEU A 153 11.23 -7.53 -15.48
N LEU A 154 12.14 -8.46 -15.76
CA LEU A 154 13.45 -8.49 -15.10
C LEU A 154 14.28 -7.23 -15.39
N ASN A 155 14.19 -6.68 -16.60
CA ASN A 155 14.85 -5.42 -16.93
C ASN A 155 14.34 -4.27 -16.07
N ILE A 156 13.01 -4.15 -15.89
CA ILE A 156 12.41 -3.16 -15.00
C ILE A 156 12.91 -3.34 -13.55
N LEU A 157 12.97 -4.58 -13.08
CA LEU A 157 13.43 -4.89 -11.74
C LEU A 157 14.93 -4.55 -11.55
N ASN A 158 15.75 -4.76 -12.58
CA ASN A 158 17.15 -4.38 -12.59
C ASN A 158 17.34 -2.85 -12.58
N GLU A 159 16.47 -2.11 -13.28
CA GLU A 159 16.46 -0.64 -13.19
C GLU A 159 16.12 -0.18 -11.77
N ILE A 160 15.12 -0.82 -11.10
CA ILE A 160 14.80 -0.56 -9.70
C ILE A 160 16.02 -0.83 -8.81
N LYS A 161 16.71 -1.96 -9.00
CA LYS A 161 17.89 -2.35 -8.22
C LYS A 161 19.03 -1.34 -8.38
N THR A 162 19.27 -0.88 -9.60
CA THR A 162 20.27 0.14 -9.92
C THR A 162 19.95 1.45 -9.21
N GLU A 163 18.69 1.87 -9.27
CA GLU A 163 18.26 3.11 -8.64
C GLU A 163 18.24 3.02 -7.11
N TYR A 164 17.89 1.87 -6.56
CA TYR A 164 17.93 1.62 -5.12
C TYR A 164 19.33 1.84 -4.53
N GLN A 165 20.38 1.49 -5.27
CA GLN A 165 21.77 1.69 -4.90
C GLN A 165 22.29 3.10 -5.19
N SER A 166 21.54 3.92 -5.94
CA SER A 166 21.96 5.26 -6.34
C SER A 166 21.94 6.24 -5.16
N THR A 167 22.69 7.34 -5.32
CA THR A 167 22.66 8.48 -4.38
C THR A 167 21.71 9.59 -4.82
N TYR A 168 20.85 9.32 -5.82
CA TYR A 168 19.93 10.31 -6.35
C TYR A 168 18.89 10.73 -5.29
N PRO A 169 18.74 12.05 -5.01
CA PRO A 169 17.87 12.51 -3.92
C PRO A 169 16.38 12.15 -4.08
N PHE A 170 15.92 11.95 -5.31
CA PHE A 170 14.51 11.62 -5.64
C PHE A 170 14.34 10.16 -6.08
N LYS A 171 15.26 9.28 -5.70
CA LYS A 171 15.22 7.87 -6.08
C LYS A 171 13.94 7.15 -5.61
N GLU A 172 13.35 7.57 -4.48
CA GLU A 172 12.09 6.98 -3.99
C GLU A 172 10.96 7.12 -5.01
N GLN A 173 10.78 8.33 -5.58
CA GLN A 173 9.76 8.59 -6.60
C GLN A 173 10.05 7.82 -7.89
N LEU A 174 11.32 7.70 -8.26
CA LEU A 174 11.72 6.97 -9.45
C LEU A 174 11.48 5.47 -9.29
N ILE A 175 11.84 4.89 -8.16
CA ILE A 175 11.57 3.49 -7.82
C ILE A 175 10.06 3.22 -7.80
N LEU A 176 9.28 4.12 -7.20
CA LEU A 176 7.82 4.01 -7.17
C LEU A 176 7.21 3.99 -8.57
N ASN A 177 7.67 4.85 -9.48
CA ASN A 177 7.24 4.83 -10.89
C ASN A 177 7.57 3.49 -11.56
N LYS A 178 8.74 2.91 -11.29
CA LYS A 178 9.12 1.60 -11.81
C LYS A 178 8.30 0.44 -11.22
N VAL A 179 7.89 0.54 -9.97
CA VAL A 179 6.91 -0.40 -9.38
C VAL A 179 5.58 -0.32 -10.12
N PHE A 180 5.12 0.87 -10.49
CA PHE A 180 3.94 1.02 -11.35
C PHE A 180 4.16 0.45 -12.76
N ASP A 181 5.36 0.59 -13.33
CA ASP A 181 5.69 -0.02 -14.63
C ASP A 181 5.54 -1.54 -14.56
N LEU A 182 6.02 -2.22 -13.50
CA LEU A 182 5.83 -3.67 -13.29
C LEU A 182 4.33 -4.04 -13.26
N ILE A 183 3.55 -3.29 -12.51
CA ILE A 183 2.11 -3.54 -12.35
C ILE A 183 1.40 -3.33 -13.70
N HIS A 184 1.63 -2.20 -14.37
CA HIS A 184 0.97 -1.89 -15.63
C HIS A 184 1.41 -2.83 -16.76
N TYR A 185 2.69 -3.19 -16.83
CA TYR A 185 3.17 -4.17 -17.79
C TYR A 185 2.41 -5.49 -17.64
N THR A 186 2.33 -5.99 -16.40
CA THR A 186 1.62 -7.25 -16.11
C THR A 186 0.14 -7.17 -16.48
N GLN A 187 -0.53 -6.09 -16.10
CA GLN A 187 -1.95 -5.91 -16.43
C GLN A 187 -2.19 -5.87 -17.93
N LYS A 188 -1.30 -5.23 -18.71
CA LYS A 188 -1.40 -5.21 -20.17
C LYS A 188 -1.33 -6.60 -20.81
N LEU A 189 -0.66 -7.57 -20.17
CA LEU A 189 -0.64 -8.95 -20.65
C LEU A 189 -2.00 -9.65 -20.56
N ASP A 190 -2.91 -9.14 -19.73
CA ASP A 190 -4.27 -9.66 -19.57
C ASP A 190 -5.29 -8.97 -20.47
N PHE A 191 -4.90 -7.87 -21.11
CA PHE A 191 -5.81 -7.15 -22.01
C PHE A 191 -5.78 -7.73 -23.40
N ASP A 192 -6.84 -8.43 -23.79
CA ASP A 192 -7.19 -8.62 -25.19
C ASP A 192 -7.64 -7.26 -25.76
N SER A 193 -7.12 -6.92 -26.94
CA SER A 193 -7.29 -5.62 -27.60
C SER A 193 -8.73 -5.23 -27.95
N ASP A 194 -9.72 -6.09 -27.69
CA ASP A 194 -11.11 -5.90 -28.08
C ASP A 194 -12.06 -5.54 -26.91
N ILE A 195 -11.54 -5.35 -25.69
CA ILE A 195 -12.37 -4.91 -24.57
C ILE A 195 -12.34 -3.39 -24.50
N GLU A 196 -13.42 -2.75 -24.94
CA GLU A 196 -13.71 -1.35 -24.70
C GLU A 196 -13.90 -1.14 -23.17
N ILE A 197 -12.82 -0.85 -22.44
CA ILE A 197 -12.93 -0.45 -21.04
C ILE A 197 -13.39 0.99 -21.00
N LYS A 198 -14.67 1.17 -20.71
CA LYS A 198 -15.13 2.45 -20.17
C LYS A 198 -14.63 2.51 -18.74
N PRO A 199 -13.70 3.42 -18.39
CA PRO A 199 -13.34 3.64 -17.00
C PRO A 199 -14.59 4.13 -16.29
N SER A 200 -15.30 3.25 -15.61
CA SER A 200 -16.28 3.71 -14.63
C SER A 200 -15.47 4.09 -13.39
N GLU A 201 -15.26 5.39 -13.20
CA GLU A 201 -14.67 5.87 -11.97
C GLU A 201 -15.48 5.31 -10.80
N SER A 202 -14.80 4.56 -9.94
CA SER A 202 -15.45 4.01 -8.75
C SER A 202 -15.74 5.13 -7.75
N LEU A 203 -16.70 4.94 -6.86
CA LEU A 203 -17.10 5.98 -5.89
C LEU A 203 -15.93 6.43 -5.00
N ASP A 204 -15.00 5.54 -4.71
CA ASP A 204 -13.78 5.85 -3.95
C ASP A 204 -12.80 6.67 -4.77
N GLU A 205 -12.58 6.35 -6.05
CA GLU A 205 -11.75 7.15 -6.95
C GLU A 205 -12.32 8.57 -7.09
N LEU A 206 -13.62 8.67 -7.31
CA LEU A 206 -14.33 9.96 -7.34
C LEU A 206 -14.14 10.72 -6.03
N PHE A 207 -14.20 10.05 -4.88
CA PHE A 207 -14.00 10.69 -3.58
C PHE A 207 -12.57 11.22 -3.44
N PHE A 208 -11.55 10.42 -3.72
CA PHE A 208 -10.16 10.87 -3.60
C PHE A 208 -9.84 12.01 -4.59
N ASN A 209 -10.30 11.90 -5.82
CA ASN A 209 -10.13 12.96 -6.81
C ASN A 209 -10.83 14.26 -6.37
N THR A 210 -12.06 14.16 -5.84
CA THR A 210 -12.83 15.31 -5.34
C THR A 210 -12.15 15.92 -4.12
N LEU A 211 -11.67 15.09 -3.18
CA LEU A 211 -10.96 15.55 -1.99
C LEU A 211 -9.71 16.35 -2.39
N GLU A 212 -8.85 15.82 -3.24
CA GLU A 212 -7.65 16.53 -3.69
C GLU A 212 -8.00 17.80 -4.48
N ASN A 213 -9.02 17.77 -5.33
CA ASN A 213 -9.45 18.91 -6.09
C ASN A 213 -9.96 20.06 -5.20
N GLU A 214 -10.69 19.76 -4.11
CA GLU A 214 -11.13 20.77 -3.16
C GLU A 214 -9.95 21.36 -2.36
N PHE A 215 -9.02 20.51 -1.93
CA PHE A 215 -7.85 20.98 -1.18
C PHE A 215 -6.82 21.74 -2.03
N SER A 216 -6.68 21.39 -3.33
CA SER A 216 -5.76 22.09 -4.23
C SER A 216 -6.15 23.54 -4.53
N LYS A 217 -7.40 23.91 -4.29
CA LYS A 217 -7.94 25.28 -4.52
C LYS A 217 -7.77 26.19 -3.32
N ILE A 218 -7.37 25.65 -2.16
CA ILE A 218 -7.35 26.41 -0.92
C ILE A 218 -6.34 27.52 -0.98
N THR A 219 -6.83 28.74 -0.76
CA THR A 219 -6.03 29.96 -0.59
C THR A 219 -6.68 30.83 0.50
N ILE A 220 -6.04 31.94 0.85
CA ILE A 220 -6.60 32.90 1.80
C ILE A 220 -7.88 33.54 1.29
N THR A 221 -8.04 33.66 -0.02
CA THR A 221 -9.21 34.22 -0.69
C THR A 221 -10.25 33.17 -1.11
N ALA A 222 -9.85 31.89 -1.09
CA ALA A 222 -10.71 30.77 -1.42
C ALA A 222 -10.51 29.66 -0.37
N PRO A 223 -11.07 29.81 0.86
CA PRO A 223 -10.96 28.81 1.90
C PRO A 223 -11.72 27.53 1.54
N LEU A 224 -11.43 26.44 2.23
CA LEU A 224 -12.19 25.20 2.12
C LEU A 224 -13.68 25.47 2.41
N THR A 225 -14.55 25.05 1.51
CA THR A 225 -15.99 25.35 1.61
C THR A 225 -16.65 24.64 2.79
N ASP A 226 -16.34 23.35 2.98
CA ASP A 226 -16.86 22.52 4.07
C ASP A 226 -16.00 21.26 4.20
N LYS A 227 -15.67 20.88 5.43
CA LYS A 227 -14.88 19.69 5.78
C LYS A 227 -15.72 18.48 6.22
N SER A 228 -17.03 18.54 6.05
CA SER A 228 -17.92 17.46 6.47
C SER A 228 -18.03 16.34 5.42
N PRO A 229 -18.21 15.07 5.82
CA PRO A 229 -18.51 13.98 4.89
C PRO A 229 -19.79 14.22 4.07
N SER A 230 -20.73 15.01 4.59
CA SER A 230 -21.97 15.34 3.89
C SER A 230 -21.72 16.23 2.68
N TYR A 231 -20.79 17.16 2.77
CA TYR A 231 -20.38 17.99 1.64
C TYR A 231 -19.83 17.14 0.49
N PHE A 232 -18.86 16.25 0.78
CA PHE A 232 -18.28 15.38 -0.23
C PHE A 232 -19.31 14.40 -0.80
N ALA A 233 -20.18 13.83 0.05
CA ALA A 233 -21.25 12.95 -0.43
C ALA A 233 -22.20 13.68 -1.40
N LYS A 234 -22.51 14.96 -1.13
CA LYS A 234 -23.33 15.81 -2.01
C LYS A 234 -22.62 16.07 -3.35
N LEU A 235 -21.33 16.40 -3.35
CA LEU A 235 -20.55 16.60 -4.58
C LEU A 235 -20.52 15.33 -5.44
N LEU A 236 -20.53 14.17 -4.81
CA LEU A 236 -20.47 12.84 -5.47
C LEU A 236 -21.86 12.27 -5.77
N HIS A 237 -22.93 13.05 -5.60
CA HIS A 237 -24.31 12.62 -5.81
C HIS A 237 -24.65 11.28 -5.10
N THR A 238 -24.14 11.09 -3.88
CA THR A 238 -24.33 9.89 -3.07
C THR A 238 -24.75 10.22 -1.65
N THR A 239 -25.03 9.21 -0.83
CA THR A 239 -25.31 9.38 0.60
C THR A 239 -24.05 9.24 1.45
N VAL A 240 -23.99 9.91 2.60
CA VAL A 240 -22.88 9.78 3.57
C VAL A 240 -22.68 8.33 3.99
N GLY A 241 -23.77 7.58 4.21
CA GLY A 241 -23.71 6.17 4.59
C GLY A 241 -23.04 5.31 3.51
N ARG A 242 -23.45 5.46 2.23
CA ARG A 242 -22.86 4.72 1.11
C ARG A 242 -21.39 5.08 0.92
N LEU A 243 -21.06 6.38 0.95
CA LEU A 243 -19.68 6.86 0.84
C LEU A 243 -18.83 6.25 1.97
N ASN A 244 -19.29 6.34 3.21
CA ASN A 244 -18.54 5.83 4.37
C ASN A 244 -18.34 4.31 4.33
N VAL A 245 -19.35 3.53 3.92
CA VAL A 245 -19.23 2.07 3.73
C VAL A 245 -18.19 1.74 2.67
N THR A 246 -18.24 2.42 1.51
CA THR A 246 -17.28 2.22 0.41
C THR A 246 -15.86 2.54 0.87
N ILE A 247 -15.64 3.73 1.44
CA ILE A 247 -14.33 4.18 1.89
C ILE A 247 -13.78 3.28 3.01
N LYS A 248 -14.60 2.93 4.01
CA LYS A 248 -14.17 2.08 5.12
C LYS A 248 -13.78 0.67 4.66
N ARG A 249 -14.50 0.12 3.69
CA ARG A 249 -14.18 -1.19 3.11
C ARG A 249 -12.79 -1.21 2.48
N ILE A 250 -12.40 -0.13 1.82
CA ILE A 250 -11.16 -0.04 1.04
C ILE A 250 -9.97 0.40 1.89
N THR A 251 -10.19 1.40 2.78
CA THR A 251 -9.10 2.03 3.54
C THR A 251 -9.02 1.58 4.99
N GLY A 252 -10.04 0.91 5.50
CA GLY A 252 -10.20 0.61 6.92
C GLY A 252 -10.59 1.82 7.78
N LYS A 253 -10.64 3.04 7.20
CA LYS A 253 -10.92 4.31 7.87
C LYS A 253 -12.27 4.87 7.47
N THR A 254 -12.82 5.73 8.32
CA THR A 254 -14.04 6.48 7.95
C THR A 254 -13.72 7.60 6.97
N THR A 255 -14.73 8.05 6.22
CA THR A 255 -14.61 9.24 5.35
C THR A 255 -14.13 10.46 6.14
N GLN A 256 -14.63 10.64 7.37
CA GLN A 256 -14.22 11.73 8.27
C GLN A 256 -12.74 11.64 8.64
N ASP A 257 -12.21 10.43 8.91
CA ASP A 257 -10.80 10.25 9.26
C ASP A 257 -9.88 10.66 8.10
N LEU A 258 -10.24 10.30 6.87
CA LEU A 258 -9.45 10.69 5.68
C LEU A 258 -9.48 12.20 5.42
N ILE A 259 -10.64 12.83 5.59
CA ILE A 259 -10.76 14.29 5.50
C ILE A 259 -9.88 14.96 6.57
N HIS A 260 -9.90 14.47 7.80
CA HIS A 260 -9.08 14.98 8.90
C HIS A 260 -7.58 14.81 8.61
N GLU A 261 -7.17 13.66 8.10
CA GLU A 261 -5.78 13.43 7.68
C GLU A 261 -5.34 14.43 6.61
N ARG A 262 -6.21 14.66 5.61
CA ARG A 262 -5.91 15.61 4.54
C ARG A 262 -5.82 17.06 5.05
N ILE A 263 -6.68 17.43 5.99
CA ILE A 263 -6.61 18.75 6.68
C ILE A 263 -5.24 18.91 7.38
N VAL A 264 -4.77 17.86 8.07
CA VAL A 264 -3.46 17.91 8.75
C VAL A 264 -2.32 18.08 7.75
N VAL A 265 -2.37 17.37 6.63
CA VAL A 265 -1.37 17.51 5.55
C VAL A 265 -1.34 18.93 5.02
N GLU A 266 -2.51 19.52 4.72
CA GLU A 266 -2.60 20.90 4.22
C GLU A 266 -2.13 21.91 5.26
N ALA A 267 -2.53 21.73 6.53
CA ALA A 267 -2.05 22.57 7.63
C ALA A 267 -0.51 22.53 7.73
N ASN A 268 0.12 21.35 7.59
CA ASN A 268 1.56 21.21 7.60
C ASN A 268 2.24 21.99 6.46
N ILE A 269 1.66 21.92 5.25
CA ILE A 269 2.14 22.67 4.09
C ILE A 269 2.08 24.18 4.37
N MET A 270 0.92 24.68 4.83
CA MET A 270 0.74 26.10 5.14
C MET A 270 1.66 26.57 6.29
N LEU A 271 1.84 25.75 7.32
CA LEU A 271 2.71 26.09 8.46
C LEU A 271 4.17 26.21 8.07
N ARG A 272 4.65 25.37 7.13
CA ARG A 272 6.06 25.35 6.69
C ARG A 272 6.37 26.33 5.58
N HIS A 273 5.43 26.50 4.64
CA HIS A 273 5.70 27.18 3.38
C HIS A 273 4.98 28.53 3.23
N SER A 274 4.30 28.99 4.27
CA SER A 274 3.70 30.33 4.28
C SER A 274 4.00 31.10 5.57
N SER A 275 3.90 32.42 5.47
CA SER A 275 3.96 33.33 6.63
C SER A 275 2.59 33.59 7.28
N TYR A 276 1.54 32.88 6.85
CA TYR A 276 0.19 33.10 7.33
C TYR A 276 0.08 32.92 8.85
N PRO A 277 -0.55 33.87 9.56
CA PRO A 277 -0.91 33.68 10.96
C PRO A 277 -1.73 32.41 11.19
N ILE A 278 -1.60 31.78 12.36
CA ILE A 278 -2.36 30.55 12.70
C ILE A 278 -3.87 30.76 12.52
N LYS A 279 -4.38 31.97 12.77
CA LYS A 279 -5.78 32.33 12.56
C LYS A 279 -6.19 32.22 11.09
N GLU A 280 -5.34 32.68 10.18
CA GLU A 280 -5.60 32.61 8.74
C GLU A 280 -5.55 31.18 8.22
N ILE A 281 -4.61 30.37 8.70
CA ILE A 281 -4.57 28.94 8.38
C ILE A 281 -5.84 28.22 8.88
N ALA A 282 -6.28 28.52 10.11
CA ALA A 282 -7.53 27.99 10.64
C ALA A 282 -8.72 28.35 9.73
N TRP A 283 -8.79 29.61 9.31
CA TRP A 283 -9.83 30.10 8.37
C TRP A 283 -9.77 29.36 7.03
N CYS A 284 -8.60 29.23 6.42
CA CYS A 284 -8.42 28.51 5.15
C CYS A 284 -8.94 27.07 5.22
N LEU A 285 -8.84 26.43 6.38
CA LEU A 285 -9.21 25.04 6.62
C LEU A 285 -10.62 24.88 7.22
N ASP A 286 -11.48 25.88 7.06
CA ASP A 286 -12.88 25.86 7.53
C ASP A 286 -13.03 25.71 9.05
N PHE A 287 -12.13 26.31 9.85
CA PHE A 287 -12.31 26.42 11.29
C PHE A 287 -12.80 27.82 11.65
N GLN A 288 -14.00 27.93 12.19
CA GLN A 288 -14.59 29.20 12.60
C GLN A 288 -13.82 29.86 13.74
N GLU A 289 -13.25 29.03 14.65
CA GLU A 289 -12.47 29.47 15.78
C GLU A 289 -11.06 28.90 15.73
N THR A 290 -10.04 29.75 15.93
CA THR A 290 -8.64 29.34 15.94
C THR A 290 -8.33 28.30 17.04
N SER A 291 -9.01 28.40 18.18
CA SER A 291 -8.93 27.45 19.28
C SER A 291 -9.34 26.03 18.88
N HIS A 292 -10.38 25.90 18.05
CA HIS A 292 -10.84 24.62 17.53
C HIS A 292 -9.78 23.99 16.60
N PHE A 293 -9.18 24.79 15.73
CA PHE A 293 -8.07 24.35 14.88
C PHE A 293 -6.87 23.88 15.69
N ILE A 294 -6.44 24.66 16.71
CA ILE A 294 -5.29 24.30 17.56
C ILE A 294 -5.54 22.97 18.27
N ASN A 295 -6.73 22.79 18.83
CA ASN A 295 -7.12 21.54 19.51
C ASN A 295 -7.17 20.35 18.55
N PHE A 296 -7.81 20.55 17.37
CA PHE A 296 -7.86 19.56 16.31
C PHE A 296 -6.46 19.13 15.87
N TYR A 297 -5.58 20.10 15.57
CA TYR A 297 -4.24 19.85 15.11
C TYR A 297 -3.41 19.12 16.18
N LYS A 298 -3.47 19.57 17.43
CA LYS A 298 -2.76 18.91 18.54
C LYS A 298 -3.25 17.48 18.77
N LYS A 299 -4.55 17.24 18.68
CA LYS A 299 -5.14 15.91 18.81
C LYS A 299 -4.62 14.94 17.75
N ASN A 300 -4.46 15.40 16.50
CA ASN A 300 -4.07 14.54 15.38
C ASN A 300 -2.56 14.42 15.19
N THR A 301 -1.74 15.37 15.68
CA THR A 301 -0.29 15.40 15.45
C THR A 301 0.55 15.28 16.72
N GLY A 302 -0.04 15.46 17.89
CA GLY A 302 0.67 15.54 19.18
C GLY A 302 1.31 16.89 19.48
N PHE A 303 1.36 17.84 18.53
CA PHE A 303 1.99 19.15 18.64
C PHE A 303 1.01 20.28 18.40
N THR A 304 1.28 21.46 18.96
CA THR A 304 0.52 22.66 18.54
C THR A 304 1.01 23.14 17.16
N PRO A 305 0.16 23.85 16.38
CA PRO A 305 0.59 24.43 15.11
C PRO A 305 1.84 25.32 15.22
N LEU A 306 1.92 26.12 16.29
CA LEU A 306 3.06 26.98 16.53
C LEU A 306 4.34 26.19 16.82
N THR A 307 4.25 25.14 17.63
CA THR A 307 5.39 24.24 17.90
C THR A 307 5.89 23.56 16.62
N TYR A 308 4.97 23.17 15.75
CA TYR A 308 5.32 22.53 14.46
C TYR A 308 5.99 23.53 13.51
N ARG A 309 5.53 24.77 13.44
CA ARG A 309 6.11 25.83 12.60
C ARG A 309 7.55 26.15 12.97
N ASN A 310 7.88 26.06 14.24
CA ASN A 310 9.20 26.43 14.78
C ASN A 310 10.21 25.27 14.81
N LYS A 311 9.81 24.08 14.29
CA LYS A 311 10.70 22.94 14.07
C LYS A 311 11.39 23.04 12.70
#